data_eee4d1c6464c82295181b0fb05f9a4bd
#
_entry.id   eee4d1c6464c82295181b0fb05f9a4bd
#
_cell.length_a   1.000
_cell.length_b   1.000
_cell.length_c   1.000
_cell.angle_alpha   90.00
_cell.angle_beta   90.00
_cell.angle_gamma   90.00
#
_symmetry.space_group_name_H-M   'P 1'
#
loop_
_entity.id
_entity.type
_entity.pdbx_description
1 polymer ?
#
loop_
_entity_poly.entity_id
_entity_poly.type
_entity_poly.pdbx_seq_one_letter_code
_entity_poly.pdbx_strand_id
1 'polypeptide(L)'
;MKRALLALAVGLWWLLGVPLSAWAARTVSVAVISAADDPRYASRRMEQGYPGQPQGRAVEAVQLAAKDAEFELGESDLALSVKDVVLPTAADLPKALAELKKAEVHYVVADLPEPALRELVRTAPAVLGSVIVFNTGLAEDSLRAEACSAVLLHTFPSRQMEMDAIAQYLAARNWRKVLMLQGPRPGDALMQQAFTRSAKRYGLKIVQTKPFKLSGDPRERDLANVRLLTSDKEHDVVAVMDSDGEFARTVPYATQWPRPVVGASGLTSLAWHPQWERYGGPQLTRRFRKQSQRLMQGQDWAAWMAGKAIATVLADDPKASVAEQLRKLRGATVFLDGFKGQRLSFRPWDGQLRQPVLLSDGDGVIAAAPVDGVLHPKDVLDTLGVDEQESQCKQRP
;
A
#
# COMPACT_ATOMS: atom_id res chain seq x y z
N MET A 1 94.00 5.70 14.78
CA MET A 1 93.60 5.63 13.37
C MET A 1 93.29 4.20 13.02
N LYS A 2 91.99 3.79 13.00
CA LYS A 2 91.46 2.58 12.35
C LYS A 2 89.93 2.76 12.23
N ARG A 3 89.45 2.86 11.03
CA ARG A 3 88.03 2.98 10.67
C ARG A 3 87.40 1.57 10.70
N ALA A 4 86.32 1.39 11.43
CA ALA A 4 85.49 0.21 11.39
C ALA A 4 84.32 0.50 10.53
N LEU A 5 84.10 -0.32 9.48
CA LEU A 5 82.92 -0.33 8.60
C LEU A 5 81.82 -1.16 9.24
N LEU A 6 80.67 -0.56 9.49
CA LEU A 6 79.46 -1.25 9.87
C LEU A 6 78.67 -1.58 8.58
N ALA A 7 78.45 -2.87 8.31
CA ALA A 7 77.57 -3.33 7.24
C ALA A 7 76.16 -3.37 7.74
N LEU A 8 75.23 -2.59 7.10
CA LEU A 8 73.82 -2.64 7.32
C LEU A 8 73.24 -3.79 6.48
N ALA A 9 72.67 -4.82 7.12
CA ALA A 9 71.86 -5.84 6.49
C ALA A 9 70.40 -5.33 6.36
N VAL A 10 69.99 -5.04 5.16
CA VAL A 10 68.56 -4.71 4.83
C VAL A 10 67.81 -6.02 4.67
N GLY A 11 67.02 -6.38 5.71
CA GLY A 11 66.08 -7.50 5.65
C GLY A 11 64.85 -7.14 4.81
N LEU A 12 64.72 -7.78 3.67
CA LEU A 12 63.55 -7.64 2.77
C LEU A 12 62.39 -8.49 3.35
N TRP A 13 61.48 -7.84 4.07
CA TRP A 13 60.23 -8.49 4.48
C TRP A 13 59.30 -8.57 3.29
N TRP A 14 59.13 -9.78 2.75
CA TRP A 14 58.04 -10.12 1.83
C TRP A 14 56.72 -10.11 2.61
N LEU A 15 55.99 -9.02 2.54
CA LEU A 15 54.59 -8.99 2.91
C LEU A 15 53.82 -9.86 1.89
N LEU A 16 53.57 -11.12 2.26
CA LEU A 16 52.57 -11.96 1.60
C LEU A 16 51.24 -11.25 1.74
N GLY A 17 50.88 -10.47 0.72
CA GLY A 17 49.52 -9.93 0.54
C GLY A 17 48.57 -11.11 0.36
N VAL A 18 47.94 -11.56 1.44
CA VAL A 18 46.78 -12.41 1.34
C VAL A 18 45.70 -11.59 0.62
N PRO A 19 45.25 -12.01 -0.58
CA PRO A 19 44.13 -11.31 -1.20
C PRO A 19 42.93 -11.49 -0.25
N LEU A 20 42.53 -10.40 0.42
CA LEU A 20 41.20 -10.32 1.00
C LEU A 20 40.24 -10.48 -0.19
N SER A 21 39.80 -11.72 -0.43
CA SER A 21 38.67 -11.98 -1.28
C SER A 21 37.47 -11.29 -0.62
N ALA A 22 37.20 -10.07 -1.01
CA ALA A 22 35.96 -9.44 -0.68
C ALA A 22 34.87 -10.34 -1.28
N TRP A 23 34.23 -11.16 -0.45
CA TRP A 23 33.06 -11.92 -0.86
C TRP A 23 32.02 -10.92 -1.28
N ALA A 24 31.75 -10.86 -2.57
CA ALA A 24 30.70 -10.01 -3.08
C ALA A 24 29.37 -10.49 -2.48
N ALA A 25 28.67 -9.60 -1.81
CA ALA A 25 27.37 -9.89 -1.23
C ALA A 25 26.44 -10.53 -2.30
N ARG A 26 25.76 -11.59 -1.93
CA ARG A 26 24.77 -12.23 -2.82
C ARG A 26 23.61 -11.25 -3.08
N THR A 27 23.47 -10.86 -4.32
CA THR A 27 22.41 -9.91 -4.73
C THR A 27 21.10 -10.65 -4.98
N VAL A 28 20.05 -10.23 -4.27
CA VAL A 28 18.68 -10.69 -4.48
C VAL A 28 17.93 -9.62 -5.28
N SER A 29 17.40 -10.03 -6.45
CA SER A 29 16.67 -9.12 -7.32
C SER A 29 15.19 -9.04 -6.96
N VAL A 30 14.68 -7.80 -6.85
CA VAL A 30 13.26 -7.47 -6.68
C VAL A 30 12.80 -6.74 -7.94
N ALA A 31 11.78 -7.23 -8.62
CA ALA A 31 11.19 -6.52 -9.76
C ALA A 31 10.02 -5.65 -9.30
N VAL A 32 10.01 -4.39 -9.69
CA VAL A 32 8.82 -3.53 -9.61
C VAL A 32 8.23 -3.47 -11.01
N ILE A 33 7.03 -4.03 -11.17
CA ILE A 33 6.35 -4.07 -12.47
C ILE A 33 5.27 -2.99 -12.50
N SER A 34 5.33 -2.13 -13.51
CA SER A 34 4.34 -1.08 -13.75
C SER A 34 3.91 -1.06 -15.22
N ALA A 35 2.77 -0.43 -15.55
CA ALA A 35 2.31 -0.23 -16.92
C ALA A 35 2.35 1.26 -17.28
N ALA A 36 2.91 1.59 -18.44
CA ALA A 36 3.05 2.97 -18.90
C ALA A 36 1.67 3.60 -19.21
N ASP A 37 0.73 2.79 -19.67
CA ASP A 37 -0.63 3.18 -20.03
C ASP A 37 -1.63 3.13 -18.86
N ASP A 38 -1.16 2.95 -17.62
CA ASP A 38 -2.03 2.90 -16.45
C ASP A 38 -2.75 4.25 -16.20
N PRO A 39 -4.08 4.28 -16.26
CA PRO A 39 -4.85 5.53 -16.14
C PRO A 39 -4.74 6.20 -14.76
N ARG A 40 -4.29 5.48 -13.71
CA ARG A 40 -4.04 6.07 -12.39
C ARG A 40 -2.93 7.12 -12.44
N TYR A 41 -2.01 7.00 -13.40
CA TYR A 41 -0.85 7.87 -13.58
C TYR A 41 -0.98 8.82 -14.78
N ALA A 42 -2.19 8.98 -15.33
CA ALA A 42 -2.44 9.98 -16.35
C ALA A 42 -2.08 11.38 -15.84
N SER A 43 -1.39 12.21 -16.65
CA SER A 43 -0.87 13.53 -16.25
C SER A 43 -1.92 14.39 -15.56
N ARG A 44 -3.14 14.46 -16.12
CA ARG A 44 -4.24 15.20 -15.51
C ARG A 44 -4.56 14.75 -14.08
N ARG A 45 -4.53 13.44 -13.79
CA ARG A 45 -4.80 12.90 -12.45
C ARG A 45 -3.67 13.21 -11.47
N MET A 46 -2.44 13.09 -11.94
CA MET A 46 -1.24 13.42 -11.16
C MET A 46 -1.23 14.90 -10.76
N GLU A 47 -1.59 15.81 -11.68
CA GLU A 47 -1.68 17.25 -11.44
C GLU A 47 -2.80 17.63 -10.46
N GLN A 48 -3.91 16.91 -10.49
CA GLN A 48 -5.05 17.16 -9.59
C GLN A 48 -4.74 16.81 -8.14
N GLY A 49 -3.91 15.80 -7.89
CA GLY A 49 -3.44 15.44 -6.55
C GLY A 49 -4.54 15.11 -5.54
N TYR A 50 -5.61 14.44 -5.96
CA TYR A 50 -6.71 14.10 -5.05
C TYR A 50 -6.26 13.15 -3.94
N PRO A 51 -6.85 13.24 -2.74
CA PRO A 51 -6.52 12.37 -1.62
C PRO A 51 -6.62 10.88 -2.00
N GLY A 52 -5.63 10.09 -1.57
CA GLY A 52 -5.59 8.65 -1.84
C GLY A 52 -5.12 8.24 -3.23
N GLN A 53 -4.88 9.20 -4.14
CA GLN A 53 -4.35 8.90 -5.48
C GLN A 53 -2.82 8.87 -5.50
N PRO A 54 -2.19 8.03 -6.35
CA PRO A 54 -0.74 8.00 -6.47
C PRO A 54 -0.21 9.31 -7.09
N GLN A 55 0.96 9.76 -6.62
CA GLN A 55 1.67 10.93 -7.12
C GLN A 55 3.03 10.57 -7.75
N GLY A 56 3.32 9.29 -7.92
CA GLY A 56 4.53 8.76 -8.52
C GLY A 56 4.53 7.25 -8.50
N ARG A 57 5.53 6.65 -9.12
CA ARG A 57 5.63 5.19 -9.28
C ARG A 57 6.18 4.52 -8.02
N ALA A 58 5.80 3.26 -7.82
CA ALA A 58 6.17 2.45 -6.67
C ALA A 58 7.68 2.18 -6.55
N VAL A 59 8.42 2.19 -7.66
CA VAL A 59 9.85 1.83 -7.71
C VAL A 59 10.70 2.65 -6.75
N GLU A 60 10.45 3.96 -6.63
CA GLU A 60 11.20 4.85 -5.74
C GLU A 60 11.09 4.44 -4.26
N ALA A 61 9.92 3.96 -3.87
CA ALA A 61 9.68 3.51 -2.50
C ALA A 61 10.35 2.16 -2.20
N VAL A 62 10.36 1.24 -3.17
CA VAL A 62 11.05 -0.05 -3.04
C VAL A 62 12.58 0.16 -3.00
N GLN A 63 13.11 1.10 -3.79
CA GLN A 63 14.52 1.49 -3.73
C GLN A 63 14.89 2.07 -2.36
N LEU A 64 14.01 2.89 -1.76
CA LEU A 64 14.22 3.36 -0.39
C LEU A 64 14.25 2.21 0.61
N ALA A 65 13.32 1.26 0.49
CA ALA A 65 13.30 0.10 1.39
C ALA A 65 14.56 -0.76 1.26
N ALA A 66 15.05 -0.96 0.04
CA ALA A 66 16.32 -1.66 -0.20
C ALA A 66 17.49 -0.94 0.47
N LYS A 67 17.57 0.39 0.35
CA LYS A 67 18.58 1.22 0.99
C LYS A 67 18.47 1.20 2.52
N ASP A 68 17.25 1.28 3.05
CA ASP A 68 17.02 1.20 4.51
C ASP A 68 17.47 -0.14 5.10
N ALA A 69 17.47 -1.21 4.30
CA ALA A 69 17.85 -2.56 4.71
C ALA A 69 19.34 -2.93 4.46
N GLU A 70 20.14 -2.04 3.85
CA GLU A 70 21.53 -2.32 3.47
C GLU A 70 22.37 -2.84 4.65
N PHE A 71 22.24 -2.23 5.82
CA PHE A 71 23.00 -2.62 7.01
C PHE A 71 22.59 -4.02 7.50
N GLU A 72 21.29 -4.25 7.69
CA GLU A 72 20.73 -5.51 8.21
C GLU A 72 21.05 -6.69 7.29
N LEU A 73 20.89 -6.51 5.97
CA LEU A 73 21.19 -7.53 4.98
C LEU A 73 22.71 -7.77 4.82
N GLY A 74 23.51 -6.72 4.98
CA GLY A 74 24.98 -6.80 4.93
C GLY A 74 25.57 -7.72 5.99
N GLU A 75 24.94 -7.83 7.18
CA GLU A 75 25.34 -8.79 8.22
C GLU A 75 25.22 -10.26 7.77
N SER A 76 24.43 -10.53 6.73
CA SER A 76 24.22 -11.85 6.13
C SER A 76 24.82 -11.99 4.73
N ASP A 77 25.72 -11.09 4.34
CA ASP A 77 26.30 -11.01 2.99
C ASP A 77 25.25 -10.95 1.88
N LEU A 78 24.13 -10.25 2.12
CA LEU A 78 23.03 -10.03 1.20
C LEU A 78 22.92 -8.56 0.78
N ALA A 79 22.43 -8.34 -0.43
CA ALA A 79 22.04 -7.02 -0.92
C ALA A 79 20.76 -7.13 -1.78
N LEU A 80 19.88 -6.13 -1.73
CA LEU A 80 18.73 -6.02 -2.61
C LEU A 80 19.08 -5.19 -3.84
N SER A 81 18.72 -5.70 -5.03
CA SER A 81 18.77 -4.97 -6.29
C SER A 81 17.35 -4.78 -6.81
N VAL A 82 16.93 -3.55 -7.01
CA VAL A 82 15.59 -3.21 -7.50
C VAL A 82 15.64 -3.01 -9.01
N LYS A 83 14.85 -3.81 -9.74
CA LYS A 83 14.68 -3.74 -11.19
C LYS A 83 13.35 -3.04 -11.49
N ASP A 84 13.42 -1.91 -12.17
CA ASP A 84 12.23 -1.22 -12.69
C ASP A 84 11.83 -1.85 -14.03
N VAL A 85 10.63 -2.41 -14.10
CA VAL A 85 10.08 -3.10 -15.28
C VAL A 85 8.82 -2.38 -15.71
N VAL A 86 8.99 -1.46 -16.64
CA VAL A 86 7.88 -0.69 -17.21
C VAL A 86 7.34 -1.41 -18.44
N LEU A 87 6.12 -1.92 -18.35
CA LEU A 87 5.41 -2.49 -19.49
C LEU A 87 4.89 -1.35 -20.36
N PRO A 88 5.13 -1.35 -21.68
CA PRO A 88 4.46 -0.41 -22.60
C PRO A 88 2.93 -0.50 -22.47
N THR A 89 2.42 -1.72 -22.44
CA THR A 89 1.02 -2.06 -22.15
C THR A 89 0.93 -3.29 -21.27
N ALA A 90 -0.20 -3.54 -20.64
CA ALA A 90 -0.44 -4.76 -19.86
C ALA A 90 -0.25 -6.07 -20.70
N ALA A 91 -0.41 -6.01 -22.01
CA ALA A 91 -0.23 -7.14 -22.91
C ALA A 91 1.25 -7.60 -23.01
N ASP A 92 2.22 -6.77 -22.63
CA ASP A 92 3.64 -7.10 -22.64
C ASP A 92 4.09 -7.96 -21.43
N LEU A 93 3.20 -8.25 -20.50
CA LEU A 93 3.48 -8.99 -19.27
C LEU A 93 4.16 -10.37 -19.53
N PRO A 94 3.74 -11.21 -20.51
CA PRO A 94 4.39 -12.50 -20.75
C PRO A 94 5.87 -12.35 -21.13
N LYS A 95 6.21 -11.34 -21.93
CA LYS A 95 7.60 -11.04 -22.31
C LYS A 95 8.42 -10.63 -21.09
N ALA A 96 7.88 -9.75 -20.26
CA ALA A 96 8.54 -9.31 -19.03
C ALA A 96 8.79 -10.50 -18.07
N LEU A 97 7.81 -11.40 -17.90
CA LEU A 97 7.98 -12.59 -17.07
C LEU A 97 9.08 -13.51 -17.60
N ALA A 98 9.21 -13.67 -18.93
CA ALA A 98 10.29 -14.46 -19.52
C ALA A 98 11.68 -13.87 -19.23
N GLU A 99 11.82 -12.54 -19.24
CA GLU A 99 13.07 -11.86 -18.86
C GLU A 99 13.36 -11.96 -17.36
N LEU A 100 12.34 -11.85 -16.51
CA LEU A 100 12.47 -12.03 -15.07
C LEU A 100 12.88 -13.44 -14.70
N LYS A 101 12.40 -14.47 -15.43
CA LYS A 101 12.84 -15.86 -15.29
C LYS A 101 14.32 -16.01 -15.55
N LYS A 102 14.84 -15.45 -16.66
CA LYS A 102 16.27 -15.49 -17.00
C LYS A 102 17.14 -14.79 -15.94
N ALA A 103 16.57 -13.79 -15.27
CA ALA A 103 17.23 -13.04 -14.23
C ALA A 103 16.99 -13.61 -12.81
N GLU A 104 16.40 -14.79 -12.69
CA GLU A 104 16.11 -15.51 -11.43
C GLU A 104 15.37 -14.62 -10.39
N VAL A 105 14.40 -13.83 -10.86
CA VAL A 105 13.62 -12.95 -9.99
C VAL A 105 12.46 -13.72 -9.38
N HIS A 106 12.37 -13.69 -8.04
CA HIS A 106 11.33 -14.38 -7.26
C HIS A 106 10.46 -13.43 -6.44
N TYR A 107 10.81 -12.14 -6.37
CA TYR A 107 10.09 -11.12 -5.62
C TYR A 107 9.58 -10.06 -6.58
N VAL A 108 8.26 -9.88 -6.61
CA VAL A 108 7.61 -8.96 -7.53
C VAL A 108 6.75 -7.97 -6.74
N VAL A 109 6.99 -6.69 -6.92
CA VAL A 109 6.14 -5.60 -6.43
C VAL A 109 5.30 -5.10 -7.60
N ALA A 110 3.99 -5.23 -7.50
CA ALA A 110 3.08 -4.92 -8.58
C ALA A 110 2.45 -3.52 -8.40
N ASP A 111 2.83 -2.61 -9.29
CA ASP A 111 2.19 -1.30 -9.49
C ASP A 111 1.41 -1.35 -10.81
N LEU A 112 0.39 -2.20 -10.85
CA LEU A 112 -0.37 -2.53 -12.04
C LEU A 112 -1.86 -2.24 -11.84
N PRO A 113 -2.63 -1.96 -12.90
CA PRO A 113 -4.08 -1.95 -12.82
C PRO A 113 -4.62 -3.38 -12.57
N GLU A 114 -5.82 -3.47 -11.99
CA GLU A 114 -6.40 -4.71 -11.49
C GLU A 114 -6.42 -5.88 -12.51
N PRO A 115 -6.79 -5.69 -13.78
CA PRO A 115 -6.75 -6.80 -14.75
C PRO A 115 -5.35 -7.35 -14.98
N ALA A 116 -4.33 -6.48 -15.03
CA ALA A 116 -2.93 -6.89 -15.21
C ALA A 116 -2.37 -7.58 -13.96
N LEU A 117 -2.75 -7.14 -12.75
CA LEU A 117 -2.37 -7.84 -11.52
C LEU A 117 -2.98 -9.25 -11.47
N ARG A 118 -4.25 -9.42 -11.83
CA ARG A 118 -4.87 -10.75 -11.91
C ARG A 118 -4.13 -11.67 -12.87
N GLU A 119 -3.76 -11.16 -14.03
CA GLU A 119 -2.98 -11.92 -15.01
C GLU A 119 -1.58 -12.26 -14.48
N LEU A 120 -0.91 -11.31 -13.82
CA LEU A 120 0.39 -11.54 -13.18
C LEU A 120 0.32 -12.70 -12.18
N VAL A 121 -0.61 -12.66 -11.22
CA VAL A 121 -0.68 -13.70 -10.18
C VAL A 121 -1.12 -15.06 -10.70
N ARG A 122 -1.83 -15.09 -11.83
CA ARG A 122 -2.22 -16.33 -12.52
C ARG A 122 -1.04 -16.97 -13.26
N THR A 123 -0.18 -16.15 -13.88
CA THR A 123 0.88 -16.64 -14.80
C THR A 123 2.25 -16.75 -14.13
N ALA A 124 2.58 -15.86 -13.18
CA ALA A 124 3.90 -15.81 -12.56
C ALA A 124 4.35 -17.14 -11.93
N PRO A 125 3.51 -17.92 -11.20
CA PRO A 125 3.93 -19.19 -10.62
C PRO A 125 4.35 -20.23 -11.67
N ALA A 126 3.67 -20.28 -12.81
CA ALA A 126 4.00 -21.20 -13.90
C ALA A 126 5.31 -20.84 -14.62
N VAL A 127 5.64 -19.54 -14.69
CA VAL A 127 6.84 -19.04 -15.38
C VAL A 127 8.04 -18.96 -14.46
N LEU A 128 7.89 -18.37 -13.27
CA LEU A 128 8.98 -18.07 -12.32
C LEU A 128 9.19 -19.16 -11.27
N GLY A 129 8.26 -20.12 -11.15
CA GLY A 129 8.26 -21.09 -10.06
C GLY A 129 7.81 -20.47 -8.73
N SER A 130 8.57 -20.68 -7.66
CA SER A 130 8.28 -20.05 -6.37
C SER A 130 8.44 -18.53 -6.49
N VAL A 131 7.38 -17.79 -6.25
CA VAL A 131 7.35 -16.33 -6.36
C VAL A 131 6.49 -15.72 -5.27
N ILE A 132 6.85 -14.53 -4.80
CA ILE A 132 6.04 -13.70 -3.91
C ILE A 132 5.68 -12.41 -4.69
N VAL A 133 4.39 -12.13 -4.78
CA VAL A 133 3.85 -10.93 -5.44
C VAL A 133 3.23 -10.02 -4.40
N PHE A 134 3.56 -8.74 -4.42
CA PHE A 134 2.98 -7.72 -3.54
C PHE A 134 2.10 -6.76 -4.32
N ASN A 135 0.85 -6.62 -3.90
CA ASN A 135 -0.06 -5.56 -4.34
C ASN A 135 0.15 -4.32 -3.47
N THR A 136 0.52 -3.22 -4.08
CA THR A 136 0.89 -1.97 -3.38
C THR A 136 -0.01 -0.78 -3.68
N GLY A 137 -1.08 -0.97 -4.48
CA GLY A 137 -1.90 0.18 -4.88
C GLY A 137 -3.38 -0.13 -5.14
N LEU A 138 -3.80 -1.40 -5.07
CA LEU A 138 -5.18 -1.79 -5.37
C LEU A 138 -5.95 -2.17 -4.10
N ALA A 139 -7.07 -1.47 -3.87
CA ALA A 139 -7.96 -1.67 -2.73
C ALA A 139 -9.07 -2.70 -2.98
N GLU A 140 -9.18 -3.28 -4.16
CA GLU A 140 -10.24 -4.20 -4.58
C GLU A 140 -10.38 -5.39 -3.63
N ASP A 141 -11.54 -5.47 -2.96
CA ASP A 141 -11.87 -6.55 -2.01
C ASP A 141 -11.88 -7.93 -2.69
N SER A 142 -12.22 -7.98 -3.99
CA SER A 142 -12.22 -9.22 -4.79
C SER A 142 -10.85 -9.91 -4.86
N LEU A 143 -9.75 -9.13 -4.82
CA LEU A 143 -8.39 -9.68 -4.79
C LEU A 143 -8.05 -10.38 -3.45
N ARG A 144 -8.85 -10.16 -2.40
CA ARG A 144 -8.74 -10.79 -1.08
C ARG A 144 -9.82 -11.86 -0.87
N ALA A 145 -10.74 -12.00 -1.83
CA ALA A 145 -11.88 -12.91 -1.81
C ALA A 145 -11.77 -13.95 -2.93
N GLU A 146 -12.69 -13.91 -3.89
CA GLU A 146 -12.79 -14.91 -4.98
C GLU A 146 -11.59 -14.92 -5.94
N ALA A 147 -10.88 -13.79 -6.07
CA ALA A 147 -9.68 -13.68 -6.90
C ALA A 147 -8.37 -13.69 -6.08
N CYS A 148 -8.41 -14.18 -4.86
CA CYS A 148 -7.21 -14.31 -4.03
C CYS A 148 -6.22 -15.32 -4.63
N SER A 149 -4.95 -15.18 -4.30
CA SER A 149 -3.89 -16.09 -4.73
C SER A 149 -2.95 -16.41 -3.57
N ALA A 150 -2.46 -17.66 -3.53
CA ALA A 150 -1.51 -18.09 -2.51
C ALA A 150 -0.20 -17.28 -2.53
N VAL A 151 0.22 -16.81 -3.71
CA VAL A 151 1.46 -16.04 -3.89
C VAL A 151 1.28 -14.52 -3.72
N LEU A 152 0.04 -14.04 -3.56
CA LEU A 152 -0.26 -12.62 -3.49
C LEU A 152 -0.37 -12.13 -2.05
N LEU A 153 0.41 -11.12 -1.72
CA LEU A 153 0.36 -10.38 -0.47
C LEU A 153 -0.07 -8.92 -0.75
N HIS A 154 -0.83 -8.33 0.16
CA HIS A 154 -1.36 -6.98 0.01
C HIS A 154 -0.79 -6.08 1.08
N THR A 155 0.02 -5.12 0.72
CA THR A 155 0.53 -4.08 1.62
C THR A 155 -0.34 -2.82 1.61
N PHE A 156 -1.14 -2.63 0.56
CA PHE A 156 -2.17 -1.57 0.50
C PHE A 156 -3.46 -2.06 1.17
N PRO A 157 -4.18 -1.21 1.94
CA PRO A 157 -5.41 -1.61 2.60
C PRO A 157 -6.50 -1.99 1.59
N SER A 158 -7.40 -2.88 1.99
CA SER A 158 -8.60 -3.17 1.20
C SER A 158 -9.62 -2.03 1.31
N ARG A 159 -10.52 -1.93 0.34
CA ARG A 159 -11.60 -0.95 0.36
C ARG A 159 -12.50 -1.14 1.60
N GLN A 160 -12.72 -2.39 2.01
CA GLN A 160 -13.45 -2.67 3.24
C GLN A 160 -12.72 -2.10 4.47
N MET A 161 -11.38 -2.22 4.56
CA MET A 161 -10.61 -1.63 5.66
C MET A 161 -10.73 -0.09 5.67
N GLU A 162 -10.68 0.54 4.52
CA GLU A 162 -10.84 1.99 4.38
C GLU A 162 -12.22 2.47 4.84
N MET A 163 -13.28 1.77 4.43
CA MET A 163 -14.64 2.13 4.81
C MET A 163 -14.96 1.79 6.27
N ASP A 164 -14.39 0.70 6.81
CA ASP A 164 -14.49 0.35 8.22
C ASP A 164 -13.85 1.42 9.11
N ALA A 165 -12.69 1.95 8.69
CA ALA A 165 -12.02 3.02 9.43
C ALA A 165 -12.90 4.28 9.55
N ILE A 166 -13.55 4.69 8.46
CA ILE A 166 -14.50 5.81 8.45
C ILE A 166 -15.70 5.48 9.34
N ALA A 167 -16.32 4.32 9.15
CA ALA A 167 -17.54 3.96 9.87
C ALA A 167 -17.32 3.85 11.40
N GLN A 168 -16.19 3.29 11.83
CA GLN A 168 -15.81 3.28 13.25
C GLN A 168 -15.69 4.69 13.82
N TYR A 169 -15.02 5.58 13.11
CA TYR A 169 -14.86 6.96 13.56
C TYR A 169 -16.20 7.67 13.68
N LEU A 170 -17.10 7.49 12.70
CA LEU A 170 -18.45 8.07 12.75
C LEU A 170 -19.25 7.51 13.94
N ALA A 171 -19.18 6.20 14.19
CA ALA A 171 -19.84 5.56 15.33
C ALA A 171 -19.30 6.09 16.66
N ALA A 172 -17.98 6.24 16.82
CA ALA A 172 -17.33 6.80 17.99
C ALA A 172 -17.71 8.26 18.26
N ARG A 173 -17.99 9.03 17.20
CA ARG A 173 -18.48 10.42 17.28
C ARG A 173 -19.98 10.52 17.45
N ASN A 174 -20.70 9.40 17.45
CA ASN A 174 -22.17 9.32 17.49
C ASN A 174 -22.83 10.03 16.28
N TRP A 175 -22.14 10.10 15.13
CA TRP A 175 -22.69 10.58 13.85
C TRP A 175 -23.28 9.40 13.09
N ARG A 176 -24.48 9.00 13.46
CA ARG A 176 -25.04 7.71 13.04
C ARG A 176 -25.94 7.78 11.82
N LYS A 177 -26.48 8.95 11.46
CA LYS A 177 -27.35 9.14 10.31
C LYS A 177 -26.55 9.65 9.13
N VAL A 178 -26.48 8.86 8.08
CA VAL A 178 -25.64 9.13 6.90
C VAL A 178 -26.49 9.45 5.69
N LEU A 179 -26.28 10.62 5.08
CA LEU A 179 -26.68 10.91 3.70
C LEU A 179 -25.55 10.44 2.78
N MET A 180 -25.82 9.52 1.86
CA MET A 180 -24.84 9.02 0.92
C MET A 180 -25.03 9.65 -0.47
N LEU A 181 -23.97 10.24 -1.02
CA LEU A 181 -23.92 10.70 -2.40
C LEU A 181 -23.14 9.68 -3.22
N GLN A 182 -23.73 9.18 -4.29
CA GLN A 182 -23.17 8.11 -5.12
C GLN A 182 -22.95 8.57 -6.55
N GLY A 183 -21.75 8.40 -7.05
CA GLY A 183 -21.42 8.62 -8.46
C GLY A 183 -21.82 7.47 -9.37
N PRO A 184 -21.75 7.69 -10.70
CA PRO A 184 -22.20 6.74 -11.70
C PRO A 184 -21.17 5.68 -12.10
N ARG A 185 -19.94 5.74 -11.59
CA ARG A 185 -18.83 4.88 -12.02
C ARG A 185 -18.84 3.52 -11.33
N PRO A 186 -18.29 2.46 -11.94
CA PRO A 186 -18.15 1.16 -11.27
C PRO A 186 -17.40 1.24 -9.94
N GLY A 187 -16.32 2.05 -9.85
CA GLY A 187 -15.57 2.27 -8.62
C GLY A 187 -16.41 2.89 -7.51
N ASP A 188 -17.35 3.80 -7.85
CA ASP A 188 -18.25 4.42 -6.89
C ASP A 188 -19.23 3.39 -6.29
N ALA A 189 -19.72 2.46 -7.13
CA ALA A 189 -20.56 1.35 -6.67
C ALA A 189 -19.80 0.41 -5.71
N LEU A 190 -18.52 0.13 -5.97
CA LEU A 190 -17.68 -0.66 -5.05
C LEU A 190 -17.45 0.06 -3.71
N MET A 191 -17.23 1.38 -3.73
CA MET A 191 -17.14 2.20 -2.51
C MET A 191 -18.46 2.16 -1.73
N GLN A 192 -19.59 2.32 -2.40
CA GLN A 192 -20.91 2.23 -1.80
C GLN A 192 -21.14 0.88 -1.12
N GLN A 193 -20.83 -0.21 -1.80
CA GLN A 193 -20.99 -1.57 -1.26
C GLN A 193 -20.16 -1.77 0.01
N ALA A 194 -18.90 -1.38 -0.02
CA ALA A 194 -18.01 -1.48 1.15
C ALA A 194 -18.53 -0.61 2.30
N PHE A 195 -18.88 0.66 2.03
CA PHE A 195 -19.43 1.54 3.06
C PHE A 195 -20.76 1.03 3.65
N THR A 196 -21.62 0.45 2.82
CA THR A 196 -22.88 -0.14 3.30
C THR A 196 -22.64 -1.31 4.25
N ARG A 197 -21.65 -2.18 3.96
CA ARG A 197 -21.24 -3.25 4.87
C ARG A 197 -20.70 -2.68 6.19
N SER A 198 -19.82 -1.68 6.12
CA SER A 198 -19.27 -1.00 7.29
C SER A 198 -20.36 -0.30 8.11
N ALA A 199 -21.28 0.39 7.46
CA ALA A 199 -22.40 1.05 8.14
C ALA A 199 -23.23 0.06 8.95
N LYS A 200 -23.55 -1.10 8.36
CA LYS A 200 -24.26 -2.20 9.07
C LYS A 200 -23.43 -2.72 10.25
N ARG A 201 -22.13 -2.97 10.05
CA ARG A 201 -21.21 -3.51 11.07
C ARG A 201 -21.11 -2.60 12.30
N TYR A 202 -21.03 -1.28 12.07
CA TYR A 202 -20.82 -0.29 13.15
C TYR A 202 -22.10 0.46 13.55
N GLY A 203 -23.27 -0.01 13.14
CA GLY A 203 -24.57 0.53 13.59
C GLY A 203 -24.85 1.95 13.08
N LEU A 204 -24.40 2.27 11.88
CA LEU A 204 -24.80 3.50 11.17
C LEU A 204 -26.06 3.24 10.34
N LYS A 205 -26.87 4.29 10.18
CA LYS A 205 -28.09 4.28 9.35
C LYS A 205 -27.89 5.15 8.12
N ILE A 206 -27.84 4.56 6.94
CA ILE A 206 -27.94 5.29 5.69
C ILE A 206 -29.39 5.74 5.55
N VAL A 207 -29.66 7.03 5.81
CA VAL A 207 -31.01 7.58 5.81
C VAL A 207 -31.50 7.85 4.40
N GLN A 208 -30.56 8.18 3.48
CA GLN A 208 -30.87 8.43 2.08
C GLN A 208 -29.62 8.20 1.22
N THR A 209 -29.83 7.72 -0.02
CA THR A 209 -28.81 7.68 -1.07
C THR A 209 -29.28 8.55 -2.23
N LYS A 210 -28.45 9.50 -2.66
CA LYS A 210 -28.73 10.37 -3.80
C LYS A 210 -27.66 10.22 -4.87
N PRO A 211 -28.02 10.01 -6.14
CA PRO A 211 -27.05 9.99 -7.21
C PRO A 211 -26.54 11.41 -7.49
N PHE A 212 -25.24 11.51 -7.80
CA PHE A 212 -24.66 12.70 -8.40
C PHE A 212 -24.10 12.39 -9.79
N LYS A 213 -24.00 13.41 -10.63
CA LYS A 213 -23.40 13.28 -11.96
C LYS A 213 -22.84 14.64 -12.39
N LEU A 214 -21.57 14.65 -12.80
CA LEU A 214 -20.98 15.78 -13.51
C LEU A 214 -21.32 15.64 -15.00
N SER A 215 -22.13 16.54 -15.52
CA SER A 215 -22.63 16.51 -16.89
C SER A 215 -22.66 17.90 -17.49
N GLY A 216 -22.37 17.98 -18.80
CA GLY A 216 -22.58 19.20 -19.58
C GLY A 216 -24.04 19.43 -20.04
N ASP A 217 -24.95 18.46 -19.77
CA ASP A 217 -26.37 18.59 -20.13
C ASP A 217 -27.08 19.50 -19.10
N PRO A 218 -27.68 20.65 -19.53
CA PRO A 218 -28.39 21.54 -18.64
C PRO A 218 -29.56 20.89 -17.88
N ARG A 219 -30.15 19.80 -18.40
CA ARG A 219 -31.21 19.05 -17.74
C ARG A 219 -30.72 18.24 -16.55
N GLU A 220 -29.44 17.93 -16.49
CA GLU A 220 -28.80 17.14 -15.42
C GLU A 220 -28.07 18.00 -14.40
N ARG A 221 -28.09 19.33 -14.52
CA ARG A 221 -27.33 20.24 -13.63
C ARG A 221 -27.66 20.07 -12.15
N ASP A 222 -28.86 19.64 -11.82
CA ASP A 222 -29.29 19.41 -10.44
C ASP A 222 -28.57 18.22 -9.79
N LEU A 223 -28.10 17.27 -10.61
CA LEU A 223 -27.28 16.15 -10.15
C LEU A 223 -25.84 16.58 -9.76
N ALA A 224 -25.40 17.77 -10.15
CA ALA A 224 -24.14 18.34 -9.72
C ALA A 224 -24.31 19.39 -8.60
N ASN A 225 -25.55 19.72 -8.22
CA ASN A 225 -25.84 20.75 -7.24
C ASN A 225 -25.73 20.20 -5.81
N VAL A 226 -24.56 20.38 -5.19
CA VAL A 226 -24.29 19.89 -3.83
C VAL A 226 -25.30 20.43 -2.81
N ARG A 227 -25.69 21.71 -2.91
CA ARG A 227 -26.67 22.31 -1.97
C ARG A 227 -28.03 21.61 -2.06
N LEU A 228 -28.49 21.32 -3.27
CA LEU A 228 -29.75 20.62 -3.49
C LEU A 228 -29.65 19.17 -3.01
N LEU A 229 -28.57 18.47 -3.34
CA LEU A 229 -28.34 17.10 -2.91
C LEU A 229 -28.26 16.95 -1.39
N THR A 230 -27.76 17.97 -0.67
CA THR A 230 -27.61 17.98 0.80
C THR A 230 -28.68 18.81 1.53
N SER A 231 -29.81 19.11 0.89
CA SER A 231 -30.88 19.97 1.44
C SER A 231 -31.66 19.33 2.59
N ASP A 232 -31.72 18.00 2.65
CA ASP A 232 -32.35 17.27 3.76
C ASP A 232 -31.63 17.55 5.08
N LYS A 233 -32.38 17.62 6.19
CA LYS A 233 -31.84 17.91 7.54
C LYS A 233 -31.60 16.67 8.39
N GLU A 234 -32.14 15.52 7.99
CA GLU A 234 -32.17 14.32 8.83
C GLU A 234 -30.90 13.47 8.81
N HIS A 235 -29.76 14.07 8.50
CA HIS A 235 -28.48 13.40 8.52
C HIS A 235 -27.47 14.10 9.43
N ASP A 236 -26.55 13.34 9.99
CA ASP A 236 -25.45 13.86 10.83
C ASP A 236 -24.20 14.11 9.97
N VAL A 237 -24.03 13.34 8.88
CA VAL A 237 -22.83 13.32 8.03
C VAL A 237 -23.19 13.04 6.57
N VAL A 238 -22.43 13.60 5.64
CA VAL A 238 -22.51 13.33 4.20
C VAL A 238 -21.36 12.40 3.80
N ALA A 239 -21.67 11.21 3.28
CA ALA A 239 -20.70 10.27 2.76
C ALA A 239 -20.68 10.33 1.21
N VAL A 240 -19.51 10.56 0.60
CA VAL A 240 -19.36 10.74 -0.84
C VAL A 240 -18.61 9.57 -1.45
N MET A 241 -19.29 8.81 -2.31
CA MET A 241 -18.74 7.67 -3.04
C MET A 241 -18.38 8.13 -4.46
N ASP A 242 -17.14 8.60 -4.61
CA ASP A 242 -16.60 9.19 -5.84
C ASP A 242 -15.16 8.69 -6.06
N SER A 243 -15.01 7.67 -6.88
CA SER A 243 -13.73 6.97 -7.08
C SER A 243 -12.69 7.78 -7.84
N ASP A 244 -13.07 8.85 -8.53
CA ASP A 244 -12.13 9.76 -9.17
C ASP A 244 -11.92 11.09 -8.43
N GLY A 245 -12.79 11.44 -7.48
CA GLY A 245 -12.66 12.58 -6.59
C GLY A 245 -13.05 13.93 -7.20
N GLU A 246 -13.47 13.99 -8.47
CA GLU A 246 -13.72 15.26 -9.14
C GLU A 246 -14.93 16.00 -8.55
N PHE A 247 -16.04 15.32 -8.32
CA PHE A 247 -17.20 15.89 -7.65
C PHE A 247 -16.92 16.08 -6.16
N ALA A 248 -16.35 15.08 -5.50
CA ALA A 248 -16.16 15.04 -4.06
C ALA A 248 -15.40 16.25 -3.51
N ARG A 249 -14.39 16.76 -4.23
CA ARG A 249 -13.53 17.86 -3.78
C ARG A 249 -14.28 19.13 -3.43
N THR A 250 -15.44 19.36 -4.04
CA THR A 250 -16.25 20.57 -3.82
C THR A 250 -17.27 20.40 -2.69
N VAL A 251 -17.61 19.16 -2.35
CA VAL A 251 -18.69 18.85 -1.40
C VAL A 251 -18.49 19.47 -0.01
N PRO A 252 -17.29 19.41 0.62
CA PRO A 252 -17.09 19.97 1.97
C PRO A 252 -17.39 21.45 2.07
N TYR A 253 -17.28 22.19 0.96
CA TYR A 253 -17.44 23.66 0.92
C TYR A 253 -18.82 24.11 0.45
N ALA A 254 -19.68 23.17 0.00
CA ALA A 254 -20.93 23.51 -0.68
C ALA A 254 -22.15 22.81 -0.10
N THR A 255 -22.05 22.08 1.03
CA THR A 255 -23.19 21.47 1.71
C THR A 255 -24.21 22.53 2.15
N GLN A 256 -25.51 22.19 2.09
CA GLN A 256 -26.59 23.10 2.54
C GLN A 256 -26.55 23.31 4.06
N TRP A 257 -26.17 22.29 4.82
CA TRP A 257 -26.05 22.33 6.28
C TRP A 257 -24.58 22.09 6.69
N PRO A 258 -24.10 22.68 7.77
CA PRO A 258 -22.73 22.47 8.26
C PRO A 258 -22.61 21.06 8.86
N ARG A 259 -22.49 20.07 7.99
CA ARG A 259 -22.32 18.66 8.33
C ARG A 259 -20.94 18.19 7.89
N PRO A 260 -20.28 17.31 8.67
CA PRO A 260 -19.05 16.66 8.22
C PRO A 260 -19.26 15.94 6.89
N VAL A 261 -18.22 15.94 6.06
CA VAL A 261 -18.15 15.19 4.81
C VAL A 261 -17.11 14.11 4.98
N VAL A 262 -17.38 12.90 4.51
CA VAL A 262 -16.47 11.75 4.60
C VAL A 262 -16.45 10.94 3.29
N GLY A 263 -15.47 10.10 3.10
CA GLY A 263 -15.33 9.21 1.94
C GLY A 263 -14.26 9.69 0.98
N ALA A 264 -14.64 10.07 -0.25
CA ALA A 264 -13.67 10.52 -1.25
C ALA A 264 -13.12 11.94 -0.99
N SER A 265 -13.74 12.70 -0.08
CA SER A 265 -13.30 14.03 0.34
C SER A 265 -13.76 14.33 1.78
N GLY A 266 -13.29 15.43 2.35
CA GLY A 266 -13.45 15.73 3.76
C GLY A 266 -12.62 14.78 4.61
N LEU A 267 -13.21 13.98 5.49
CA LEU A 267 -12.47 12.94 6.21
C LEU A 267 -12.30 11.71 5.30
N THR A 268 -11.07 11.46 4.86
CA THR A 268 -10.67 10.33 3.99
C THR A 268 -9.86 9.30 4.75
N SER A 269 -9.97 8.05 4.35
CA SER A 269 -9.15 6.93 4.85
C SER A 269 -7.93 6.71 3.94
N LEU A 270 -6.74 6.64 4.53
CA LEU A 270 -5.47 6.58 3.80
C LEU A 270 -4.53 5.53 4.40
N ALA A 271 -3.78 4.85 3.54
CA ALA A 271 -2.69 3.99 3.99
C ALA A 271 -1.53 4.80 4.61
N TRP A 272 -1.27 6.01 4.12
CA TRP A 272 -0.25 6.92 4.64
C TRP A 272 -0.62 8.36 4.35
N HIS A 273 -0.17 9.26 5.24
CA HIS A 273 -0.26 10.70 5.04
C HIS A 273 1.09 11.36 5.35
N PRO A 274 1.57 12.31 4.52
CA PRO A 274 2.89 12.95 4.72
C PRO A 274 3.02 13.70 6.05
N GLN A 275 1.90 14.16 6.61
CA GLN A 275 1.83 14.83 7.92
C GLN A 275 1.58 13.85 9.08
N TRP A 276 1.89 12.57 8.92
CA TRP A 276 1.87 11.64 10.04
C TRP A 276 3.08 11.88 10.94
N GLU A 277 2.85 12.48 12.12
CA GLU A 277 3.90 13.00 12.99
C GLU A 277 4.30 12.05 14.13
N ARG A 278 3.72 10.83 14.19
CA ARG A 278 3.96 9.86 15.26
C ARG A 278 4.88 8.72 14.82
N TYR A 279 5.44 8.02 15.81
CA TYR A 279 6.15 6.74 15.67
C TYR A 279 7.25 6.73 14.60
N GLY A 280 7.96 7.84 14.43
CA GLY A 280 9.03 7.95 13.42
C GLY A 280 8.56 8.24 11.99
N GLY A 281 7.26 8.47 11.79
CA GLY A 281 6.68 8.83 10.47
C GLY A 281 7.40 9.99 9.78
N PRO A 282 7.73 11.11 10.48
CA PRO A 282 8.46 12.23 9.88
C PRO A 282 9.84 11.84 9.33
N GLN A 283 10.50 10.86 9.95
CA GLN A 283 11.81 10.39 9.48
C GLN A 283 11.67 9.63 8.16
N LEU A 284 10.68 8.73 8.04
CA LEU A 284 10.40 8.00 6.81
C LEU A 284 10.02 8.97 5.68
N THR A 285 9.08 9.89 5.93
CA THR A 285 8.65 10.90 4.96
C THR A 285 9.81 11.78 4.48
N ARG A 286 10.72 12.20 5.37
CA ARG A 286 11.91 12.98 4.99
C ARG A 286 12.89 12.17 4.12
N ARG A 287 13.17 10.90 4.46
CA ARG A 287 14.04 10.03 3.64
C ARG A 287 13.45 9.84 2.25
N PHE A 288 12.16 9.52 2.17
CA PHE A 288 11.46 9.38 0.90
C PHE A 288 11.52 10.67 0.07
N ARG A 289 11.16 11.82 0.67
CA ARG A 289 11.21 13.12 -0.01
C ARG A 289 12.61 13.48 -0.52
N LYS A 290 13.64 13.15 0.24
CA LYS A 290 15.03 13.39 -0.17
C LYS A 290 15.40 12.59 -1.43
N GLN A 291 14.88 11.38 -1.57
CA GLN A 291 15.16 10.48 -2.70
C GLN A 291 14.29 10.80 -3.91
N SER A 292 12.97 10.94 -3.72
CA SER A 292 11.98 11.03 -4.81
C SER A 292 11.57 12.45 -5.18
N GLN A 293 12.00 13.48 -4.40
CA GLN A 293 11.64 14.90 -4.57
C GLN A 293 10.14 15.20 -4.50
N ARG A 294 9.34 14.28 -3.94
CA ARG A 294 7.90 14.40 -3.72
C ARG A 294 7.49 13.86 -2.35
N LEU A 295 6.24 14.11 -1.94
CA LEU A 295 5.71 13.61 -0.70
C LEU A 295 5.28 12.14 -0.84
N MET A 296 5.51 11.36 0.23
CA MET A 296 5.12 9.96 0.31
C MET A 296 3.60 9.83 0.41
N GLN A 297 3.00 9.08 -0.49
CA GLN A 297 1.57 8.75 -0.49
C GLN A 297 1.31 7.33 0.02
N GLY A 298 0.03 6.94 0.12
CA GLY A 298 -0.36 5.62 0.61
C GLY A 298 0.23 4.46 -0.20
N GLN A 299 0.27 4.59 -1.52
CA GLN A 299 0.85 3.59 -2.43
C GLN A 299 2.37 3.48 -2.27
N ASP A 300 3.04 4.62 -2.02
CA ASP A 300 4.48 4.63 -1.76
C ASP A 300 4.81 3.90 -0.45
N TRP A 301 4.05 4.20 0.61
CA TRP A 301 4.20 3.51 1.88
C TRP A 301 3.98 2.01 1.72
N ALA A 302 2.96 1.61 0.99
CA ALA A 302 2.68 0.20 0.73
C ALA A 302 3.80 -0.49 -0.08
N ALA A 303 4.37 0.19 -1.07
CA ALA A 303 5.51 -0.30 -1.84
C ALA A 303 6.80 -0.39 -1.00
N TRP A 304 7.04 0.61 -0.13
CA TRP A 304 8.14 0.57 0.84
C TRP A 304 7.96 -0.61 1.81
N MET A 305 6.72 -0.86 2.29
CA MET A 305 6.41 -2.02 3.15
C MET A 305 6.63 -3.35 2.45
N ALA A 306 6.37 -3.45 1.14
CA ALA A 306 6.68 -4.65 0.36
C ALA A 306 8.20 -4.92 0.32
N GLY A 307 9.00 -3.89 0.04
CA GLY A 307 10.46 -3.99 0.09
C GLY A 307 10.97 -4.34 1.48
N LYS A 308 10.40 -3.73 2.54
CA LYS A 308 10.73 -4.06 3.93
C LYS A 308 10.38 -5.50 4.29
N ALA A 309 9.22 -6.01 3.85
CA ALA A 309 8.82 -7.40 4.10
C ALA A 309 9.80 -8.39 3.45
N ILE A 310 10.24 -8.12 2.22
CA ILE A 310 11.26 -8.91 1.52
C ILE A 310 12.59 -8.89 2.31
N ALA A 311 13.05 -7.70 2.69
CA ALA A 311 14.30 -7.56 3.45
C ALA A 311 14.24 -8.30 4.79
N THR A 312 13.13 -8.18 5.52
CA THR A 312 12.96 -8.80 6.83
C THR A 312 13.01 -10.34 6.75
N VAL A 313 12.33 -10.97 5.76
CA VAL A 313 12.38 -12.45 5.66
C VAL A 313 13.72 -12.95 5.15
N LEU A 314 14.43 -12.17 4.36
CA LEU A 314 15.79 -12.49 3.92
C LEU A 314 16.80 -12.38 5.06
N ALA A 315 16.67 -11.39 5.94
CA ALA A 315 17.51 -11.23 7.11
C ALA A 315 17.23 -12.29 8.19
N ASP A 316 15.93 -12.66 8.39
CA ASP A 316 15.51 -13.68 9.35
C ASP A 316 16.07 -15.07 9.01
N ASP A 317 16.07 -15.42 7.73
CA ASP A 317 16.63 -16.70 7.26
C ASP A 317 17.20 -16.58 5.84
N PRO A 318 18.47 -16.24 5.71
CA PRO A 318 19.13 -16.02 4.41
C PRO A 318 19.18 -17.25 3.51
N LYS A 319 18.94 -18.44 4.08
CA LYS A 319 19.00 -19.72 3.35
C LYS A 319 17.62 -20.30 3.05
N ALA A 320 16.55 -19.73 3.62
CA ALA A 320 15.19 -20.19 3.37
C ALA A 320 14.83 -20.07 1.89
N SER A 321 14.13 -21.06 1.39
CA SER A 321 13.52 -20.98 0.05
C SER A 321 12.44 -19.92 -0.01
N VAL A 322 12.16 -19.40 -1.22
CA VAL A 322 11.08 -18.40 -1.44
C VAL A 322 9.73 -18.92 -0.94
N ALA A 323 9.46 -20.22 -1.09
CA ALA A 323 8.24 -20.85 -0.59
C ALA A 323 8.18 -20.85 0.94
N GLU A 324 9.29 -21.06 1.64
CA GLU A 324 9.37 -20.97 3.10
C GLU A 324 9.20 -19.53 3.59
N GLN A 325 9.80 -18.57 2.91
CA GLN A 325 9.65 -17.15 3.21
C GLN A 325 8.20 -16.68 3.05
N LEU A 326 7.50 -17.13 1.98
CA LEU A 326 6.08 -16.88 1.79
C LEU A 326 5.24 -17.47 2.92
N ARG A 327 5.53 -18.71 3.35
CA ARG A 327 4.85 -19.33 4.50
C ARG A 327 5.10 -18.58 5.80
N LYS A 328 6.34 -18.11 6.06
CA LYS A 328 6.66 -17.28 7.24
C LYS A 328 5.87 -15.96 7.23
N LEU A 329 5.82 -15.26 6.09
CA LEU A 329 5.05 -14.01 5.96
C LEU A 329 3.56 -14.26 6.24
N ARG A 330 2.97 -15.28 5.63
CA ARG A 330 1.54 -15.61 5.81
C ARG A 330 1.23 -16.29 7.16
N GLY A 331 2.21 -16.84 7.82
CA GLY A 331 2.06 -17.47 9.13
C GLY A 331 1.89 -16.49 10.30
N ALA A 332 1.89 -15.20 10.06
CA ALA A 332 1.87 -14.14 11.06
C ALA A 332 3.00 -14.27 12.13
N THR A 333 4.11 -14.91 11.77
CA THR A 333 5.31 -15.06 12.63
C THR A 333 6.33 -13.96 12.37
N VAL A 334 6.28 -13.30 11.21
CA VAL A 334 7.10 -12.17 10.83
C VAL A 334 6.38 -10.88 11.16
N PHE A 335 7.03 -10.02 11.96
CA PHE A 335 6.48 -8.73 12.34
C PHE A 335 7.26 -7.60 11.67
N LEU A 336 6.53 -6.63 11.18
CA LEU A 336 7.07 -5.47 10.46
C LEU A 336 6.76 -4.20 11.24
N ASP A 337 7.70 -3.25 11.24
CA ASP A 337 7.46 -1.88 11.68
C ASP A 337 7.16 -1.00 10.47
N GLY A 338 5.97 -0.44 10.42
CA GLY A 338 5.49 0.47 9.37
C GLY A 338 5.43 1.92 9.83
N PHE A 339 6.05 2.28 10.95
CA PHE A 339 5.98 3.62 11.57
C PHE A 339 4.53 4.08 11.91
N LYS A 340 3.66 3.12 12.23
CA LYS A 340 2.26 3.39 12.62
C LYS A 340 1.94 3.04 14.08
N GLY A 341 2.98 2.73 14.88
CA GLY A 341 2.86 2.46 16.32
C GLY A 341 2.30 1.08 16.66
N GLN A 342 2.16 0.20 15.69
CA GLN A 342 1.72 -1.18 15.84
C GLN A 342 2.70 -2.12 15.14
N ARG A 343 2.81 -3.35 15.65
CA ARG A 343 3.53 -4.43 14.96
C ARG A 343 2.62 -4.99 13.87
N LEU A 344 3.09 -4.96 12.63
CA LEU A 344 2.30 -5.36 11.46
C LEU A 344 2.65 -6.80 11.06
N SER A 345 1.65 -7.57 10.62
CA SER A 345 1.84 -8.92 10.09
C SER A 345 0.82 -9.21 8.99
N PHE A 346 1.10 -10.19 8.12
CA PHE A 346 0.13 -10.58 7.11
C PHE A 346 -0.90 -11.55 7.68
N ARG A 347 -2.14 -11.43 7.22
CA ARG A 347 -3.22 -12.36 7.52
C ARG A 347 -3.02 -13.67 6.78
N PRO A 348 -3.17 -14.83 7.44
CA PRO A 348 -3.05 -16.12 6.78
C PRO A 348 -4.13 -16.37 5.72
N TRP A 349 -5.35 -15.88 5.94
CA TRP A 349 -6.52 -16.24 5.13
C TRP A 349 -6.65 -15.48 3.80
N ASP A 350 -6.14 -14.24 3.72
CA ASP A 350 -6.28 -13.39 2.54
C ASP A 350 -4.98 -12.69 2.10
N GLY A 351 -3.89 -12.84 2.85
CA GLY A 351 -2.60 -12.21 2.54
C GLY A 351 -2.57 -10.69 2.76
N GLN A 352 -3.58 -10.10 3.41
CA GLN A 352 -3.63 -8.69 3.72
C GLN A 352 -2.70 -8.33 4.88
N LEU A 353 -1.89 -7.29 4.72
CA LEU A 353 -1.11 -6.71 5.83
C LEU A 353 -2.07 -6.08 6.84
N ARG A 354 -2.05 -6.54 8.09
CA ARG A 354 -2.68 -5.88 9.22
C ARG A 354 -2.01 -4.53 9.44
N GLN A 355 -2.77 -3.47 9.40
CA GLN A 355 -2.24 -2.12 9.53
C GLN A 355 -3.27 -1.13 10.03
N PRO A 356 -2.88 -0.12 10.81
CA PRO A 356 -3.73 1.02 11.05
C PRO A 356 -4.01 1.77 9.74
N VAL A 357 -5.25 2.22 9.57
CA VAL A 357 -5.68 3.11 8.49
C VAL A 357 -5.79 4.53 9.05
N LEU A 358 -5.13 5.49 8.42
CA LEU A 358 -5.11 6.87 8.85
C LEU A 358 -6.36 7.58 8.32
N LEU A 359 -6.96 8.41 9.17
CA LEU A 359 -8.07 9.28 8.81
C LEU A 359 -7.57 10.72 8.74
N SER A 360 -7.71 11.32 7.57
CA SER A 360 -7.18 12.67 7.26
C SER A 360 -8.28 13.57 6.73
N ASP A 361 -8.19 14.86 7.08
CA ASP A 361 -9.02 15.93 6.51
C ASP A 361 -8.39 16.61 5.28
N GLY A 362 -7.27 16.09 4.83
CA GLY A 362 -6.47 16.61 3.72
C GLY A 362 -5.23 17.36 4.18
N ASP A 363 -5.29 18.07 5.30
CA ASP A 363 -4.16 18.85 5.84
C ASP A 363 -3.36 18.05 6.88
N GLY A 364 -4.03 17.17 7.64
CA GLY A 364 -3.40 16.41 8.70
C GLY A 364 -4.11 15.09 9.01
N VAL A 365 -3.54 14.32 9.93
CA VAL A 365 -4.12 13.07 10.41
C VAL A 365 -4.94 13.34 11.67
N ILE A 366 -6.25 13.18 11.57
CA ILE A 366 -7.21 13.41 12.64
C ILE A 366 -7.27 12.22 13.61
N ALA A 367 -7.21 10.99 13.06
CA ALA A 367 -7.26 9.75 13.82
C ALA A 367 -6.57 8.61 13.07
N ALA A 368 -6.33 7.51 13.76
CA ALA A 368 -5.93 6.23 13.18
C ALA A 368 -6.94 5.17 13.62
N ALA A 369 -7.44 4.39 12.67
CA ALA A 369 -8.30 3.25 12.97
C ALA A 369 -7.44 1.95 13.01
N PRO A 370 -7.82 0.95 13.84
CA PRO A 370 -9.05 0.86 14.62
C PRO A 370 -9.12 1.89 15.75
N VAL A 371 -10.32 2.46 15.96
CA VAL A 371 -10.57 3.36 17.09
C VAL A 371 -11.01 2.57 18.31
N ASP A 372 -10.77 3.11 19.50
CA ASP A 372 -11.17 2.47 20.76
C ASP A 372 -12.68 2.20 20.82
N GLY A 373 -13.07 1.10 21.47
CA GLY A 373 -14.46 0.78 21.79
C GLY A 373 -14.99 -0.51 21.17
N VAL A 374 -14.65 -0.86 19.94
CA VAL A 374 -15.07 -2.10 19.29
C VAL A 374 -13.85 -2.72 18.60
N LEU A 375 -13.08 -3.48 19.35
CA LEU A 375 -11.83 -4.08 18.88
C LEU A 375 -11.97 -5.59 18.74
N HIS A 376 -11.32 -6.15 17.73
CA HIS A 376 -11.28 -7.59 17.51
C HIS A 376 -10.55 -8.30 18.67
N PRO A 377 -11.08 -9.43 19.19
CA PRO A 377 -10.58 -10.06 20.42
C PRO A 377 -9.19 -10.71 20.27
N LYS A 378 -8.79 -11.14 19.07
CA LYS A 378 -7.50 -11.82 18.84
C LYS A 378 -6.41 -10.86 18.43
N ASP A 379 -6.69 -10.00 17.45
CA ASP A 379 -5.74 -9.00 16.93
C ASP A 379 -6.52 -7.72 16.66
N VAL A 380 -6.12 -6.63 17.31
CA VAL A 380 -6.78 -5.32 17.17
C VAL A 380 -6.88 -4.87 15.71
N LEU A 381 -5.88 -5.17 14.89
CA LEU A 381 -5.85 -4.78 13.48
C LEU A 381 -6.79 -5.61 12.59
N ASP A 382 -7.29 -6.74 13.08
CA ASP A 382 -8.34 -7.53 12.41
C ASP A 382 -9.74 -6.94 12.56
N THR A 383 -9.88 -5.87 13.34
CA THR A 383 -11.11 -5.08 13.42
C THR A 383 -11.49 -4.44 12.07
N LEU A 384 -10.50 -4.15 11.22
CA LEU A 384 -10.71 -3.55 9.90
C LEU A 384 -10.68 -4.60 8.81
N GLY A 385 -11.63 -4.56 7.88
CA GLY A 385 -11.68 -5.45 6.73
C GLY A 385 -12.43 -6.76 7.01
N VAL A 386 -12.12 -7.79 6.25
CA VAL A 386 -12.79 -9.10 6.31
C VAL A 386 -12.08 -9.99 7.31
N ASP A 387 -12.81 -10.49 8.30
CA ASP A 387 -12.28 -11.45 9.29
C ASP A 387 -12.10 -12.86 8.69
N GLU A 388 -11.33 -13.69 9.37
CA GLU A 388 -11.06 -15.08 8.96
C GLU A 388 -12.34 -15.87 8.68
N GLN A 389 -13.36 -15.71 9.56
CA GLN A 389 -14.64 -16.39 9.42
C GLN A 389 -15.50 -15.90 8.25
N GLU A 390 -15.30 -14.66 7.84
CA GLU A 390 -16.00 -14.01 6.72
C GLU A 390 -15.27 -14.22 5.38
N SER A 391 -14.03 -14.72 5.42
CA SER A 391 -13.16 -14.81 4.25
C SER A 391 -13.69 -15.79 3.20
N GLN A 392 -13.77 -15.30 1.96
CA GLN A 392 -14.13 -16.07 0.78
C GLN A 392 -12.90 -16.58 0.00
N CYS A 393 -11.69 -16.27 0.43
CA CYS A 393 -10.48 -16.76 -0.19
C CYS A 393 -10.33 -18.27 0.06
N LYS A 394 -10.29 -19.04 -1.04
CA LYS A 394 -10.14 -20.51 -1.01
C LYS A 394 -8.69 -20.96 -1.12
N GLN A 395 -7.78 -20.07 -1.54
CA GLN A 395 -6.36 -20.37 -1.72
C GLN A 395 -5.58 -20.01 -0.44
N ARG A 396 -5.73 -20.86 0.56
CA ARG A 396 -4.92 -20.78 1.78
C ARG A 396 -3.59 -21.49 1.54
N PRO A 397 -2.48 -21.05 2.17
CA PRO A 397 -1.17 -21.72 2.06
C PRO A 397 -1.21 -23.11 2.65
#